data_a5976a5541c3a83de5ea7345b097d874
#
_entry.id   a5976a5541c3a83de5ea7345b097d874
#
_cell.length_a   1.000
_cell.length_b   1.000
_cell.length_c   1.000
_cell.angle_alpha   90.00
_cell.angle_beta   90.00
_cell.angle_gamma   90.00
#
_symmetry.space_group_name_H-M   'P 1'
#
loop_
_entity.id
_entity.type
_entity.pdbx_description
1 polymer ?
#
loop_
_entity_poly.entity_id
_entity_poly.type
_entity_poly.pdbx_seq_one_letter_code
_entity_poly.pdbx_strand_id
1 'polypeptide(L)'
;MNIQIFGKSKCFDTKKAERWFKERRIKFQSIDLVKYGMAGKEFDSVLRAVGGIDNLIDWDNKSQEVTNMKYMDDKRAKEDKVFDDPSLMKTPIVRNGEQATVGFRPEIWSTWD
;
A
#
# COMPACT_ATOMS: atom_id res chain seq x y z
N MET A 1 0.58 -16.17 10.10
CA MET A 1 0.61 -14.89 9.35
C MET A 1 -0.07 -15.04 8.00
N ASN A 2 -0.74 -14.02 7.57
CA ASN A 2 -1.37 -13.98 6.25
C ASN A 2 -0.87 -12.74 5.52
N ILE A 3 0.24 -12.87 4.82
CA ILE A 3 0.93 -11.75 4.19
C ILE A 3 0.39 -11.51 2.79
N GLN A 4 -0.03 -10.28 2.53
CA GLN A 4 -0.40 -9.81 1.20
C GLN A 4 0.52 -8.65 0.84
N ILE A 5 1.11 -8.71 -0.36
CA ILE A 5 1.96 -7.64 -0.88
C ILE A 5 1.27 -7.03 -2.10
N PHE A 6 0.73 -5.82 -1.91
CA PHE A 6 0.12 -5.07 -3.00
C PHE A 6 1.21 -4.20 -3.63
N GLY A 7 1.57 -4.51 -4.85
CA GLY A 7 2.70 -3.87 -5.49
C GLY A 7 2.42 -3.41 -6.91
N LYS A 8 3.42 -2.76 -7.50
CA LYS A 8 3.40 -2.33 -8.90
C LYS A 8 4.58 -2.99 -9.60
N SER A 9 4.39 -3.34 -10.87
CA SER A 9 5.39 -4.10 -11.64
C SER A 9 6.74 -3.40 -11.78
N LYS A 10 6.75 -2.07 -11.78
CA LYS A 10 7.98 -1.27 -11.93
C LYS A 10 8.49 -0.69 -10.61
N CYS A 11 7.95 -1.12 -9.50
CA CYS A 11 8.36 -0.61 -8.19
C CYS A 11 9.47 -1.48 -7.60
N PHE A 12 10.66 -0.91 -7.44
CA PHE A 12 11.80 -1.64 -6.87
C PHE A 12 11.53 -2.08 -5.44
N ASP A 13 10.87 -1.24 -4.65
CA ASP A 13 10.57 -1.58 -3.26
C ASP A 13 9.59 -2.75 -3.17
N THR A 14 8.70 -2.91 -4.13
CA THR A 14 7.84 -4.10 -4.22
C THR A 14 8.69 -5.35 -4.37
N LYS A 15 9.67 -5.33 -5.27
CA LYS A 15 10.57 -6.48 -5.50
C LYS A 15 11.42 -6.76 -4.28
N LYS A 16 11.91 -5.73 -3.61
CA LYS A 16 12.69 -5.87 -2.37
C LYS A 16 11.85 -6.52 -1.26
N ALA A 17 10.60 -6.10 -1.14
CA ALA A 17 9.69 -6.68 -0.14
C ALA A 17 9.46 -8.16 -0.41
N GLU A 18 9.16 -8.52 -1.66
CA GLU A 18 8.94 -9.92 -2.03
C GLU A 18 10.16 -10.77 -1.74
N ARG A 19 11.35 -10.25 -2.06
CA ARG A 19 12.61 -10.95 -1.79
C ARG A 19 12.81 -11.14 -0.28
N TRP A 20 12.52 -10.12 0.51
CA TRP A 20 12.68 -10.19 1.97
C TRP A 20 11.88 -11.35 2.57
N PHE A 21 10.62 -11.49 2.17
CA PHE A 21 9.76 -12.57 2.65
C PHE A 21 10.21 -13.93 2.10
N LYS A 22 10.60 -13.99 0.83
CA LYS A 22 11.11 -15.24 0.23
C LYS A 22 12.36 -15.75 0.93
N GLU A 23 13.31 -14.88 1.22
CA GLU A 23 14.57 -15.24 1.87
C GLU A 23 14.33 -15.80 3.27
N ARG A 24 13.26 -15.37 3.92
CA ARG A 24 12.88 -15.84 5.26
C ARG A 24 11.88 -16.99 5.22
N ARG A 25 11.56 -17.48 4.02
CA ARG A 25 10.63 -18.60 3.82
C ARG A 25 9.24 -18.30 4.38
N ILE A 26 8.82 -17.06 4.34
CA ILE A 26 7.48 -16.63 4.75
C ILE A 26 6.62 -16.57 3.49
N LYS A 27 5.52 -17.33 3.48
CA LYS A 27 4.59 -17.33 2.36
C LYS A 27 3.84 -16.01 2.28
N PHE A 28 3.61 -15.54 1.07
CA PHE A 28 2.85 -14.32 0.84
C PHE A 28 2.07 -14.42 -0.46
N GLN A 29 1.03 -13.60 -0.56
CA GLN A 29 0.26 -13.42 -1.78
C GLN A 29 0.74 -12.14 -2.44
N SER A 30 1.15 -12.21 -3.71
CA SER A 30 1.58 -11.04 -4.50
C SER A 30 0.38 -10.57 -5.32
N ILE A 31 0.02 -9.31 -5.17
CA ILE A 31 -1.15 -8.73 -5.82
C ILE A 31 -0.73 -7.51 -6.63
N ASP A 32 -1.07 -7.49 -7.91
CA ASP A 32 -0.88 -6.32 -8.77
C ASP A 32 -1.93 -5.27 -8.40
N LEU A 33 -1.51 -4.24 -7.69
CA LEU A 33 -2.40 -3.23 -7.15
C LEU A 33 -3.14 -2.47 -8.23
N VAL A 34 -2.44 -2.14 -9.32
CA VAL A 34 -3.04 -1.34 -10.41
C VAL A 34 -4.11 -2.16 -11.14
N LYS A 35 -3.86 -3.46 -11.32
CA LYS A 35 -4.78 -4.34 -12.03
C LYS A 35 -5.99 -4.74 -11.20
N TYR A 36 -5.78 -5.06 -9.93
CA TYR A 36 -6.83 -5.65 -9.09
C TYR A 36 -7.36 -4.72 -8.00
N GLY A 37 -6.62 -3.68 -7.63
CA GLY A 37 -7.01 -2.80 -6.54
C GLY A 37 -7.05 -3.50 -5.20
N MET A 38 -7.82 -2.95 -4.30
CA MET A 38 -8.09 -3.53 -2.97
C MET A 38 -9.59 -3.68 -2.78
N ALA A 39 -10.01 -4.71 -2.04
CA ALA A 39 -11.37 -4.79 -1.55
C ALA A 39 -11.60 -3.67 -0.52
N GLY A 40 -12.86 -3.25 -0.35
CA GLY A 40 -13.17 -2.15 0.58
C GLY A 40 -12.71 -2.41 1.99
N LYS A 41 -12.87 -3.64 2.49
CA LYS A 41 -12.43 -4.01 3.84
C LYS A 41 -10.91 -3.97 3.99
N GLU A 42 -10.18 -4.39 2.94
CA GLU A 42 -8.72 -4.31 2.92
C GLU A 42 -8.25 -2.87 2.96
N PHE A 43 -8.88 -2.02 2.16
CA PHE A 43 -8.54 -0.61 2.10
C PHE A 43 -8.77 0.08 3.44
N ASP A 44 -9.92 -0.18 4.08
CA ASP A 44 -10.23 0.38 5.40
C ASP A 44 -9.22 -0.06 6.46
N SER A 45 -8.85 -1.34 6.44
CA SER A 45 -7.85 -1.91 7.35
C SER A 45 -6.49 -1.24 7.16
N VAL A 46 -6.08 -1.06 5.90
CA VAL A 46 -4.81 -0.41 5.58
C VAL A 46 -4.82 1.05 6.04
N LEU A 47 -5.91 1.79 5.78
CA LEU A 47 -6.01 3.19 6.20
C LEU A 47 -5.82 3.34 7.70
N ARG A 48 -6.46 2.46 8.50
CA ARG A 48 -6.31 2.51 9.96
C ARG A 48 -4.87 2.22 10.37
N ALA A 49 -4.27 1.21 9.75
CA ALA A 49 -2.92 0.76 10.13
C ALA A 49 -1.84 1.79 9.80
N VAL A 50 -1.98 2.51 8.68
CA VAL A 50 -0.96 3.48 8.24
C VAL A 50 -1.20 4.89 8.77
N GLY A 51 -2.31 5.11 9.45
CA GLY A 51 -2.60 6.41 10.06
C GLY A 51 -3.33 7.41 9.15
N GLY A 52 -4.00 6.92 8.12
CA GLY A 52 -4.85 7.74 7.27
C GLY A 52 -4.38 7.84 5.83
N ILE A 53 -5.23 8.45 5.01
CA ILE A 53 -5.05 8.48 3.55
C ILE A 53 -3.76 9.22 3.12
N ASP A 54 -3.38 10.26 3.83
CA ASP A 54 -2.21 11.04 3.44
C ASP A 54 -0.90 10.24 3.50
N ASN A 55 -0.87 9.19 4.33
CA ASN A 55 0.28 8.30 4.42
C ASN A 55 0.28 7.22 3.33
N LEU A 56 -0.79 7.08 2.59
CA LEU A 56 -0.96 6.07 1.55
C LEU A 56 -0.76 6.62 0.15
N ILE A 57 -0.95 7.92 -0.05
CA ILE A 57 -0.83 8.56 -1.36
C ILE A 57 0.64 8.66 -1.76
N ASP A 58 0.92 8.35 -3.02
CA ASP A 58 2.24 8.56 -3.61
C ASP A 58 2.39 10.02 -4.02
N TRP A 59 2.84 10.86 -3.09
CA TRP A 59 2.98 12.30 -3.31
C TRP A 59 4.09 12.65 -4.32
N ASP A 60 4.97 11.68 -4.63
CA ASP A 60 6.02 11.87 -5.65
C ASP A 60 5.49 11.63 -7.06
N ASN A 61 4.30 11.07 -7.19
CA ASN A 61 3.64 10.90 -8.48
C ASN A 61 3.27 12.26 -9.05
N LYS A 62 3.69 12.51 -10.29
CA LYS A 62 3.52 13.83 -10.95
C LYS A 62 2.19 13.97 -11.69
N SER A 63 1.25 13.06 -11.48
CA SER A 63 -0.06 13.16 -12.12
C SER A 63 -0.84 14.36 -11.62
N GLN A 64 -1.77 14.83 -12.45
CA GLN A 64 -2.63 15.94 -12.09
C GLN A 64 -3.51 15.60 -10.89
N GLU A 65 -3.94 14.35 -10.78
CA GLU A 65 -4.77 13.87 -9.68
C GLU A 65 -4.06 14.04 -8.33
N VAL A 66 -2.78 13.67 -8.26
CA VAL A 66 -2.00 13.81 -7.03
C VAL A 66 -1.78 15.30 -6.73
N THR A 67 -1.47 16.10 -7.74
CA THR A 67 -1.32 17.55 -7.57
C THR A 67 -2.59 18.16 -7.00
N ASN A 68 -3.75 17.77 -7.53
CA ASN A 68 -5.04 18.26 -7.05
C ASN A 68 -5.28 17.88 -5.60
N MET A 69 -4.90 16.66 -5.19
CA MET A 69 -5.11 16.19 -3.83
C MET A 69 -4.30 16.96 -2.80
N LYS A 70 -3.20 17.62 -3.20
CA LYS A 70 -2.42 18.47 -2.29
C LYS A 70 -3.23 19.65 -1.75
N TYR A 71 -4.26 20.04 -2.48
CA TYR A 71 -5.12 21.17 -2.12
C TYR A 71 -6.48 20.74 -1.59
N MET A 72 -6.69 19.43 -1.40
CA MET A 72 -7.95 18.91 -0.87
C MET A 72 -7.86 18.70 0.63
N ASP A 73 -8.81 19.24 1.38
CA ASP A 73 -8.88 19.08 2.83
C ASP A 73 -9.79 17.92 3.22
N ASP A 74 -10.72 17.53 2.34
CA ASP A 74 -11.70 16.49 2.62
C ASP A 74 -11.06 15.10 2.52
N LYS A 75 -10.87 14.46 3.67
CA LYS A 75 -10.30 13.10 3.75
C LYS A 75 -11.09 12.09 2.95
N ARG A 76 -12.42 12.13 3.06
CA ARG A 76 -13.29 11.17 2.39
C ARG A 76 -13.18 11.28 0.88
N ALA A 77 -13.11 12.50 0.36
CA ALA A 77 -12.92 12.71 -1.06
C ALA A 77 -11.59 12.13 -1.55
N LYS A 78 -10.52 12.30 -0.77
CA LYS A 78 -9.23 11.71 -1.11
C LYS A 78 -9.26 10.19 -1.05
N GLU A 79 -9.89 9.62 -0.03
CA GLU A 79 -10.05 8.18 0.11
C GLU A 79 -10.78 7.59 -1.08
N ASP A 80 -11.90 8.19 -1.48
CA ASP A 80 -12.69 7.71 -2.61
C ASP A 80 -11.89 7.76 -3.91
N LYS A 81 -11.16 8.85 -4.12
CA LYS A 81 -10.34 9.02 -5.32
C LYS A 81 -9.24 7.97 -5.41
N VAL A 82 -8.55 7.71 -4.32
CA VAL A 82 -7.46 6.73 -4.28
C VAL A 82 -7.99 5.31 -4.40
N PHE A 83 -9.12 5.01 -3.78
CA PHE A 83 -9.75 3.69 -3.90
C PHE A 83 -10.14 3.40 -5.35
N ASP A 84 -10.68 4.39 -6.04
CA ASP A 84 -11.09 4.25 -7.45
C ASP A 84 -9.91 4.20 -8.41
N ASP A 85 -8.76 4.76 -8.03
CA ASP A 85 -7.54 4.74 -8.83
C ASP A 85 -6.35 4.30 -7.99
N PRO A 86 -6.16 2.98 -7.83
CA PRO A 86 -5.07 2.45 -6.99
C PRO A 86 -3.67 2.85 -7.44
N SER A 87 -3.49 3.30 -8.68
CA SER A 87 -2.18 3.77 -9.15
C SER A 87 -1.68 4.98 -8.35
N LEU A 88 -2.57 5.66 -7.63
CA LEU A 88 -2.22 6.81 -6.80
C LEU A 88 -1.64 6.41 -5.44
N MET A 89 -1.69 5.13 -5.11
CA MET A 89 -1.14 4.63 -3.85
C MET A 89 0.36 4.41 -3.94
N LYS A 90 1.04 4.71 -2.85
CA LYS A 90 2.46 4.37 -2.70
C LYS A 90 2.60 2.85 -2.46
N THR A 91 3.59 2.24 -3.08
CA THR A 91 3.83 0.78 -2.99
C THR A 91 5.24 0.48 -2.49
N PRO A 92 5.48 -0.74 -1.96
CA PRO A 92 4.49 -1.78 -1.72
C PRO A 92 3.63 -1.49 -0.49
N ILE A 93 2.42 -2.02 -0.48
CA ILE A 93 1.60 -2.07 0.72
C ILE A 93 1.63 -3.51 1.20
N VAL A 94 2.19 -3.73 2.38
CA VAL A 94 2.31 -5.07 2.95
C VAL A 94 1.33 -5.19 4.11
N ARG A 95 0.41 -6.13 3.98
CA ARG A 95 -0.66 -6.33 4.94
C ARG A 95 -0.54 -7.68 5.62
N ASN A 96 -0.72 -7.69 6.93
CA ASN A 96 -0.79 -8.90 7.75
C ASN A 96 -2.01 -8.77 8.67
N GLY A 97 -3.17 -9.24 8.19
CA GLY A 97 -4.42 -9.06 8.92
C GLY A 97 -4.76 -7.58 9.10
N GLU A 98 -4.81 -7.14 10.35
CA GLU A 98 -5.09 -5.74 10.70
C GLU A 98 -3.84 -4.85 10.66
N GLN A 99 -2.66 -5.45 10.50
CA GLN A 99 -1.41 -4.70 10.42
C GLN A 99 -1.08 -4.41 8.96
N ALA A 100 -0.50 -3.26 8.68
CA ALA A 100 -0.07 -2.91 7.34
C ALA A 100 1.03 -1.87 7.37
N THR A 101 1.87 -1.89 6.33
CA THR A 101 2.93 -0.91 6.13
C THR A 101 2.92 -0.42 4.71
N VAL A 102 3.54 0.74 4.48
CA VAL A 102 3.75 1.32 3.15
C VAL A 102 5.24 1.48 2.94
N GLY A 103 5.72 1.04 1.78
CA GLY A 103 7.13 1.08 1.42
C GLY A 103 7.89 -0.14 1.92
N PHE A 104 9.21 -0.10 1.83
CA PHE A 104 10.06 -1.19 2.29
C PHE A 104 10.35 -1.00 3.78
N ARG A 105 9.74 -1.85 4.61
CA ARG A 105 9.76 -1.68 6.08
C ARG A 105 10.14 -2.97 6.80
N PRO A 106 11.32 -3.53 6.54
CA PRO A 106 11.72 -4.80 7.17
C PRO A 106 11.82 -4.71 8.68
N GLU A 107 12.14 -3.53 9.22
CA GLU A 107 12.22 -3.33 10.67
C GLU A 107 10.87 -3.56 11.36
N ILE A 108 9.77 -3.30 10.66
CA ILE A 108 8.43 -3.55 11.19
C ILE A 108 8.03 -5.01 10.95
N TRP A 109 8.28 -5.52 9.74
CA TRP A 109 7.90 -6.90 9.40
C TRP A 109 8.59 -7.92 10.29
N SER A 110 9.81 -7.64 10.72
CA SER A 110 10.54 -8.55 11.60
C SER A 110 9.90 -8.68 12.98
N THR A 111 9.00 -7.77 13.35
CA THR A 111 8.25 -7.85 14.62
C THR A 111 6.94 -8.64 14.50
N TRP A 112 6.55 -8.98 13.28
CA TRP A 112 5.32 -9.73 13.05
C TRP A 112 5.54 -11.23 13.28
N ASP A 113 4.54 -11.87 13.86
CA ASP A 113 4.58 -13.32 14.09
C ASP A 113 3.82 -14.08 13.02
#